data_829d9c8f6ff6fdb3d0e94142ccfa9d8b
#
_entry.id   829d9c8f6ff6fdb3d0e94142ccfa9d8b
#
_cell.length_a   1.000
_cell.length_b   1.000
_cell.length_c   1.000
_cell.angle_alpha   90.00
_cell.angle_beta   90.00
_cell.angle_gamma   90.00
#
_symmetry.space_group_name_H-M   'P 1'
#
loop_
_entity.id
_entity.type
_entity.pdbx_description
1 polymer ?
#
loop_
_entity_poly.entity_id
_entity_poly.type
_entity_poly.pdbx_seq_one_letter_code
_entity_poly.pdbx_strand_id
1 'polypeptide(L)'
;MRRHPLGIYEKALPRNTSWVEKLALAKSCGFDFVEMSVDENDERLARLDWSLTERMELISAIQQTGIRIPTMCLSAHRRFPFGSHDRDTRQQARTIMLKALRLAQDLGIRTIQLAGYDVYYEPQ
;
A
#
# COMPACT_ATOMS: atom_id res chain seq x y z
N MET A 1 14.33 -12.16 -22.31
CA MET A 1 12.96 -12.20 -21.75
C MET A 1 12.99 -12.80 -20.35
N ARG A 2 12.42 -12.11 -19.36
CA ARG A 2 12.38 -12.64 -18.00
C ARG A 2 11.33 -13.74 -17.86
N ARG A 3 11.67 -14.77 -17.09
CA ARG A 3 10.75 -15.87 -16.77
C ARG A 3 9.66 -15.45 -15.80
N HIS A 4 9.97 -14.50 -14.90
CA HIS A 4 9.06 -14.07 -13.84
C HIS A 4 8.89 -12.56 -13.88
N PRO A 5 7.70 -12.05 -13.52
CA PRO A 5 7.50 -10.61 -13.37
C PRO A 5 8.44 -10.05 -12.29
N LEU A 6 8.94 -8.85 -12.52
CA LEU A 6 9.77 -8.13 -11.57
C LEU A 6 9.04 -6.88 -11.12
N GLY A 7 8.85 -6.74 -9.82
CA GLY A 7 8.19 -5.58 -9.23
C GLY A 7 9.17 -4.67 -8.51
N ILE A 8 8.71 -3.45 -8.27
CA ILE A 8 9.41 -2.46 -7.45
C ILE A 8 8.49 -1.96 -6.35
N TYR A 9 9.03 -1.80 -5.14
CA TYR A 9 8.32 -1.19 -4.03
C TYR A 9 8.19 0.31 -4.26
N GLU A 10 6.99 0.87 -4.05
CA GLU A 10 6.75 2.28 -4.38
C GLU A 10 7.69 3.25 -3.65
N LYS A 11 8.22 2.89 -2.48
CA LYS A 11 9.15 3.75 -1.75
C LYS A 11 10.49 3.95 -2.48
N ALA A 12 10.80 3.14 -3.46
CA ALA A 12 11.97 3.33 -4.33
C ALA A 12 11.69 4.30 -5.47
N LEU A 13 10.44 4.71 -5.67
CA LEU A 13 10.03 5.68 -6.68
C LEU A 13 9.96 7.09 -6.07
N PRO A 14 10.08 8.15 -6.88
CA PRO A 14 9.98 9.53 -6.39
C PRO A 14 8.66 9.79 -5.68
N ARG A 15 8.74 10.41 -4.50
CA ARG A 15 7.58 10.62 -3.63
C ARG A 15 6.60 11.67 -4.17
N ASN A 16 7.12 12.76 -4.74
CA ASN A 16 6.34 13.92 -5.15
C ASN A 16 5.90 13.85 -6.62
N THR A 17 5.46 12.68 -7.06
CA THR A 17 4.99 12.47 -8.43
C THR A 17 3.58 11.88 -8.41
N SER A 18 2.83 12.09 -9.49
CA SER A 18 1.52 11.46 -9.67
C SER A 18 1.65 9.95 -9.84
N TRP A 19 0.55 9.23 -9.68
CA TRP A 19 0.54 7.79 -9.91
C TRP A 19 0.87 7.43 -11.37
N VAL A 20 0.37 8.20 -12.33
CA VAL A 20 0.74 8.00 -13.74
C VAL A 20 2.25 8.12 -13.93
N GLU A 21 2.85 9.16 -13.33
CA GLU A 21 4.30 9.37 -13.43
C GLU A 21 5.10 8.25 -12.75
N LYS A 22 4.67 7.82 -11.55
CA LYS A 22 5.32 6.70 -10.84
C LYS A 22 5.28 5.42 -11.65
N LEU A 23 4.10 5.05 -12.14
CA LEU A 23 3.94 3.81 -12.89
C LEU A 23 4.65 3.86 -14.24
N ALA A 24 4.63 5.01 -14.91
CA ALA A 24 5.37 5.21 -16.15
C ALA A 24 6.89 5.10 -15.94
N LEU A 25 7.39 5.65 -14.83
CA LEU A 25 8.81 5.52 -14.48
C LEU A 25 9.18 4.07 -14.19
N ALA A 26 8.38 3.35 -13.42
CA ALA A 26 8.60 1.94 -13.16
C ALA A 26 8.68 1.15 -14.47
N LYS A 27 7.76 1.42 -15.39
CA LYS A 27 7.74 0.80 -16.71
C LYS A 27 9.01 1.09 -17.50
N SER A 28 9.43 2.35 -17.56
CA SER A 28 10.63 2.77 -18.28
C SER A 28 11.90 2.14 -17.72
N CYS A 29 11.93 1.83 -16.43
CA CYS A 29 13.04 1.15 -15.76
C CYS A 29 12.98 -0.38 -15.91
N GLY A 30 11.98 -0.92 -16.60
CA GLY A 30 11.88 -2.35 -16.88
C GLY A 30 11.16 -3.17 -15.82
N PHE A 31 10.45 -2.54 -14.89
CA PHE A 31 9.62 -3.24 -13.90
C PHE A 31 8.26 -3.57 -14.49
N ASP A 32 7.69 -4.69 -14.03
CA ASP A 32 6.40 -5.19 -14.52
C ASP A 32 5.23 -4.77 -13.63
N PHE A 33 5.49 -4.50 -12.36
CA PHE A 33 4.46 -4.08 -11.40
C PHE A 33 5.07 -3.27 -10.26
N VAL A 34 4.19 -2.63 -9.49
CA VAL A 34 4.56 -1.84 -8.31
C VAL A 34 3.84 -2.43 -7.09
N GLU A 35 4.55 -2.54 -5.97
CA GLU A 35 3.93 -2.83 -4.67
C GLU A 35 3.59 -1.52 -3.97
N MET A 36 2.31 -1.34 -3.63
CA MET A 36 1.83 -0.16 -2.92
C MET A 36 2.16 -0.22 -1.45
N SER A 37 2.45 0.92 -0.85
CA SER A 37 2.69 1.05 0.59
C SER A 37 1.53 1.74 1.29
N VAL A 38 1.07 1.17 2.40
CA VAL A 38 0.26 1.85 3.40
C VAL A 38 1.00 1.67 4.72
N ASP A 39 1.71 2.71 5.14
CA ASP A 39 2.60 2.65 6.30
C ASP A 39 2.12 3.55 7.45
N GLU A 40 2.97 3.74 8.43
CA GLU A 40 2.70 4.54 9.62
C GLU A 40 2.72 6.05 9.37
N ASN A 41 3.16 6.48 8.21
CA ASN A 41 3.19 7.89 7.81
C ASN A 41 1.76 8.38 7.53
N ASP A 42 1.40 9.57 8.03
CA ASP A 42 0.06 10.11 7.91
C ASP A 42 -0.43 10.20 6.45
N GLU A 43 0.43 10.60 5.53
CA GLU A 43 0.10 10.72 4.11
C GLU A 43 -0.29 9.36 3.49
N ARG A 44 0.50 8.31 3.75
CA ARG A 44 0.21 6.99 3.22
C ARG A 44 -0.91 6.29 3.98
N LEU A 45 -0.99 6.53 5.29
CA LEU A 45 -2.09 6.01 6.09
C LEU A 45 -3.44 6.58 5.62
N ALA A 46 -3.46 7.85 5.21
CA ALA A 46 -4.66 8.52 4.69
C ALA A 46 -5.21 7.87 3.42
N ARG A 47 -4.43 7.05 2.72
CA ARG A 47 -4.90 6.28 1.55
C ARG A 47 -6.04 5.34 1.88
N LEU A 48 -6.11 4.89 3.13
CA LEU A 48 -7.21 4.04 3.59
C LEU A 48 -8.57 4.75 3.54
N ASP A 49 -8.54 6.09 3.57
CA ASP A 49 -9.73 6.95 3.51
C ASP A 49 -9.90 7.64 2.15
N TRP A 50 -9.20 7.20 1.12
CA TRP A 50 -9.34 7.74 -0.22
C TRP A 50 -10.79 7.71 -0.68
N SER A 51 -11.21 8.81 -1.30
CA SER A 51 -12.50 8.91 -1.98
C SER A 51 -12.55 7.97 -3.18
N LEU A 52 -13.76 7.78 -3.70
CA LEU A 52 -13.93 7.01 -4.93
C LEU A 52 -13.14 7.66 -6.09
N THR A 53 -13.12 8.98 -6.17
CA THR A 53 -12.36 9.70 -7.20
C THR A 53 -10.87 9.39 -7.13
N GLU A 54 -10.28 9.42 -5.93
CA GLU A 54 -8.86 9.10 -5.74
C GLU A 54 -8.54 7.64 -6.10
N ARG A 55 -9.43 6.70 -5.75
CA ARG A 55 -9.29 5.28 -6.13
C ARG A 55 -9.37 5.10 -7.65
N MET A 56 -10.29 5.81 -8.29
CA MET A 56 -10.45 5.78 -9.75
C MET A 56 -9.25 6.38 -10.48
N GLU A 57 -8.61 7.40 -9.92
CA GLU A 57 -7.40 7.99 -10.49
C GLU A 57 -6.26 6.96 -10.55
N LEU A 58 -6.08 6.18 -9.50
CA LEU A 58 -5.07 5.11 -9.50
C LEU A 58 -5.41 4.02 -10.52
N ILE A 59 -6.66 3.60 -10.58
CA ILE A 59 -7.11 2.60 -11.57
C ILE A 59 -6.85 3.12 -12.98
N SER A 60 -7.15 4.40 -13.25
CA SER A 60 -6.89 5.03 -14.53
C SER A 60 -5.39 5.03 -14.87
N ALA A 61 -4.54 5.32 -13.88
CA ALA A 61 -3.08 5.28 -14.07
C ALA A 61 -2.59 3.87 -14.44
N ILE A 62 -3.14 2.85 -13.81
CA ILE A 62 -2.83 1.45 -14.13
C ILE A 62 -3.21 1.14 -15.57
N GLN A 63 -4.40 1.57 -16.01
CA GLN A 63 -4.88 1.35 -17.37
C GLN A 63 -4.03 2.09 -18.41
N GLN A 64 -3.66 3.33 -18.13
CA GLN A 64 -2.85 4.15 -19.04
C GLN A 64 -1.43 3.60 -19.23
N THR A 65 -0.82 3.10 -18.18
CA THR A 65 0.57 2.64 -18.20
C THR A 65 0.72 1.16 -18.49
N GLY A 66 -0.30 0.36 -18.17
CA GLY A 66 -0.23 -1.10 -18.20
C GLY A 66 0.54 -1.70 -17.03
N ILE A 67 0.96 -0.89 -16.07
CA ILE A 67 1.68 -1.35 -14.87
C ILE A 67 0.67 -1.62 -13.76
N ARG A 68 0.63 -2.85 -13.27
CA ARG A 68 -0.31 -3.29 -12.24
C ARG A 68 0.23 -3.02 -10.83
N ILE A 69 -0.71 -3.01 -9.87
CA ILE A 69 -0.39 -3.00 -8.44
C ILE A 69 -1.07 -4.23 -7.82
N PRO A 70 -0.42 -5.40 -7.87
CA PRO A 70 -1.04 -6.64 -7.39
C PRO A 70 -0.90 -6.84 -5.88
N THR A 71 0.02 -6.12 -5.24
CA THR A 71 0.34 -6.30 -3.82
C THR A 71 0.39 -4.99 -3.07
N MET A 72 0.09 -5.06 -1.77
CA MET A 72 0.19 -3.95 -0.83
C MET A 72 1.04 -4.38 0.35
N CYS A 73 2.02 -3.57 0.73
CA CYS A 73 2.73 -3.72 1.98
C CYS A 73 2.02 -2.87 3.04
N LEU A 74 1.32 -3.51 3.97
CA LEU A 74 0.58 -2.85 5.04
C LEU A 74 1.43 -2.85 6.30
N SER A 75 2.19 -1.78 6.51
CA SER A 75 3.05 -1.62 7.68
C SER A 75 2.54 -0.57 8.67
N ALA A 76 1.32 -0.09 8.49
CA ALA A 76 0.69 0.87 9.40
C ALA A 76 0.54 0.34 10.83
N HIS A 77 0.48 -0.97 11.00
CA HIS A 77 0.41 -1.62 12.32
C HIS A 77 1.68 -1.47 13.15
N ARG A 78 2.74 -0.91 12.57
CA ARG A 78 3.90 -0.47 13.33
C ARG A 78 3.52 0.62 14.33
N ARG A 79 2.66 1.56 13.91
CA ARG A 79 2.14 2.64 14.75
C ARG A 79 0.93 2.20 15.59
N PHE A 80 0.09 1.33 15.05
CA PHE A 80 -1.14 0.86 15.70
C PHE A 80 -1.13 -0.67 15.73
N PRO A 81 -0.32 -1.30 16.61
CA PRO A 81 -0.17 -2.75 16.60
C PRO A 81 -1.37 -3.47 17.21
N PHE A 82 -1.65 -4.67 16.70
CA PHE A 82 -2.70 -5.53 17.23
C PHE A 82 -2.42 -5.98 18.66
N GLY A 83 -1.17 -6.09 19.05
CA GLY A 83 -0.75 -6.53 20.38
C GLY A 83 -0.56 -5.40 21.38
N SER A 84 -0.95 -4.17 21.06
CA SER A 84 -0.80 -3.02 21.94
C SER A 84 -1.48 -3.23 23.30
N HIS A 85 -0.87 -2.71 24.37
CA HIS A 85 -1.49 -2.65 25.69
C HIS A 85 -2.68 -1.69 25.73
N ASP A 86 -2.71 -0.69 24.84
CA ASP A 86 -3.78 0.28 24.75
C ASP A 86 -4.96 -0.25 23.92
N ARG A 87 -6.15 -0.21 24.52
CA ARG A 87 -7.38 -0.70 23.89
C ARG A 87 -7.71 0.08 22.61
N ASP A 88 -7.56 1.40 22.63
CA ASP A 88 -7.91 2.25 21.48
C ASP A 88 -6.96 1.98 20.32
N THR A 89 -5.69 1.75 20.60
CA THR A 89 -4.71 1.36 19.59
C THR A 89 -5.06 0.02 18.94
N ARG A 90 -5.49 -0.97 19.74
CA ARG A 90 -5.95 -2.27 19.21
C ARG A 90 -7.19 -2.12 18.32
N GLN A 91 -8.11 -1.25 18.72
CA GLN A 91 -9.30 -0.96 17.92
C GLN A 91 -8.92 -0.28 16.59
N GLN A 92 -7.98 0.65 16.65
CA GLN A 92 -7.45 1.30 15.45
C GLN A 92 -6.78 0.29 14.51
N ALA A 93 -6.05 -0.68 15.05
CA ALA A 93 -5.44 -1.74 14.27
C ALA A 93 -6.47 -2.53 13.46
N ARG A 94 -7.60 -2.86 14.07
CA ARG A 94 -8.72 -3.56 13.38
C ARG A 94 -9.33 -2.69 12.30
N THR A 95 -9.55 -1.42 12.58
CA THR A 95 -10.09 -0.46 11.62
C THR A 95 -9.18 -0.34 10.40
N ILE A 96 -7.87 -0.25 10.63
CA ILE A 96 -6.87 -0.22 9.55
C ILE A 96 -6.97 -1.45 8.67
N MET A 97 -7.06 -2.64 9.27
CA MET A 97 -7.16 -3.89 8.52
C MET A 97 -8.41 -3.92 7.65
N LEU A 98 -9.58 -3.56 8.20
CA LEU A 98 -10.83 -3.55 7.44
C LEU A 98 -10.79 -2.56 6.29
N LYS A 99 -10.27 -1.37 6.53
CA LYS A 99 -10.11 -0.35 5.48
C LYS A 99 -9.12 -0.79 4.40
N ALA A 100 -8.03 -1.44 4.80
CA ALA A 100 -7.04 -1.96 3.86
C ALA A 100 -7.63 -3.04 2.94
N LEU A 101 -8.46 -3.92 3.50
CA LEU A 101 -9.16 -4.94 2.70
C LEU A 101 -10.11 -4.31 1.68
N ARG A 102 -10.86 -3.27 2.06
CA ARG A 102 -11.75 -2.55 1.15
C ARG A 102 -10.98 -1.81 0.06
N LEU A 103 -9.89 -1.14 0.43
CA LEU A 103 -9.04 -0.45 -0.53
C LEU A 103 -8.44 -1.43 -1.52
N ALA A 104 -7.93 -2.56 -1.04
CA ALA A 104 -7.38 -3.61 -1.89
C ALA A 104 -8.43 -4.14 -2.88
N GLN A 105 -9.64 -4.37 -2.42
CA GLN A 105 -10.76 -4.81 -3.26
C GLN A 105 -11.04 -3.81 -4.38
N ASP A 106 -11.12 -2.52 -4.03
CA ASP A 106 -11.44 -1.46 -5.00
C ASP A 106 -10.32 -1.26 -6.03
N LEU A 107 -9.07 -1.45 -5.62
CA LEU A 107 -7.91 -1.23 -6.49
C LEU A 107 -7.46 -2.49 -7.24
N GLY A 108 -8.08 -3.64 -6.99
CA GLY A 108 -7.67 -4.90 -7.60
C GLY A 108 -6.39 -5.49 -7.02
N ILE A 109 -6.03 -5.09 -5.81
CA ILE A 109 -4.88 -5.64 -5.09
C ILE A 109 -5.24 -7.02 -4.55
N ARG A 110 -4.44 -8.02 -4.86
CA ARG A 110 -4.74 -9.43 -4.54
C ARG A 110 -4.08 -9.93 -3.28
N THR A 111 -2.96 -9.32 -2.89
CA THR A 111 -2.16 -9.77 -1.76
C THR A 111 -1.81 -8.59 -0.86
N ILE A 112 -2.08 -8.74 0.43
CA ILE A 112 -1.66 -7.76 1.44
C ILE A 112 -0.57 -8.44 2.28
N GLN A 113 0.61 -7.85 2.29
CA GLN A 113 1.72 -8.29 3.13
C GLN A 113 1.62 -7.63 4.49
N LEU A 114 1.61 -8.43 5.54
CA LEU A 114 1.61 -7.98 6.92
C LEU A 114 2.97 -8.24 7.57
N ALA A 115 3.34 -7.43 8.55
CA ALA A 115 4.49 -7.70 9.39
C ALA A 115 4.07 -8.63 10.56
N GLY A 116 4.92 -9.60 10.88
CA GLY A 116 4.62 -10.62 11.89
C GLY A 116 5.06 -10.23 13.30
N TYR A 117 4.79 -9.01 13.74
CA TYR A 117 5.09 -8.54 15.10
C TYR A 117 3.81 -8.14 15.83
N ASP A 118 3.78 -8.37 17.16
CA ASP A 118 2.66 -7.97 18.02
C ASP A 118 2.69 -6.47 18.30
N VAL A 119 3.85 -5.99 18.73
CA VAL A 119 4.13 -4.59 19.05
C VAL A 119 5.44 -4.18 18.39
N TYR A 120 5.62 -2.90 18.17
CA TYR A 120 6.83 -2.39 17.55
C TYR A 120 7.53 -1.35 18.44
N TYR A 121 6.78 -0.37 18.95
CA TYR A 121 7.33 0.72 19.76
C TYR A 121 7.03 0.58 21.25
N GLU A 122 6.28 -0.44 21.66
CA GLU A 122 5.93 -0.69 23.06
C GLU A 122 6.85 -1.76 23.66
N PRO A 123 7.16 -1.68 24.97
CA PRO A 123 7.83 -2.78 25.67
C PRO A 123 6.98 -4.04 25.64
N GLN A 124 7.64 -5.14 25.44
CA GLN A 124 6.99 -6.46 25.50
C GLN A 124 6.93 -7.01 26.93
#